data_d9421f8b305e82f29e7536c2de11279f
#
_entry.id   d9421f8b305e82f29e7536c2de11279f
#
_cell.length_a   1.000
_cell.length_b   1.000
_cell.length_c   1.000
_cell.angle_alpha   90.00
_cell.angle_beta   90.00
_cell.angle_gamma   90.00
#
_symmetry.space_group_name_H-M   'P 1'
#
loop_
_entity.id
_entity.type
_entity.pdbx_description
1 polymer ?
#
loop_
_entity_poly.entity_id
_entity_poly.type
_entity_poly.pdbx_seq_one_letter_code
_entity_poly.pdbx_strand_id
1 'polypeptide(L)'
;MILRRPEFSLGTDSSGILGVDERPKTVTGSDTPLKWRITLLTASMVAIAVGMMMIAAYWSVSAALRGSVDNSLDAKASAMLERSTDPAFFNSLEAEVERFKDYNPDTRISISAPGWTHAVGDNLPVLSEKAQTEGYRVSTVSGERVLVKRSNIGATVMLARDMTQTNRMITTLGIALLVVAGLGVLLAFGTGVVVSSTVFRPISRLRNAVRYITETDDLRPIEVSGNDEIAQLANNFNEMLEALRRSRQRQTELVADAGHELKTPLTSMRTNIELLMMMQNSDNHRISLEDKRALQEDVIAQMEELSTLIGDLVDLARQDTPEKALEEVDLVDVIDASLVRVRRRRSDVEFEMSTIPWYLDGDSFALGRAIINLLDNAAKWSPKGGTVRLKMEQYDAHTVCIMVADSGPGIPVEDREKVFDRFYRSVQARSTPGSGLGLAIVQSTIERHGGSIVAGESDDGGALMTVLLPGFPDDDELSECRKQLIQYSGKMPSTLEEMRRLRHTKHSERRGKC
;
A
#
# COMPACT_ATOMS: atom_id res chain seq x y z
N MET A 1 13.97 -49.24 -16.54
CA MET A 1 15.30 -48.96 -17.09
C MET A 1 15.71 -47.59 -16.58
N ILE A 2 16.55 -47.59 -15.55
CA ILE A 2 16.91 -46.47 -14.67
C ILE A 2 18.13 -45.81 -15.31
N LEU A 3 18.07 -44.52 -15.62
CA LEU A 3 19.25 -43.73 -15.99
C LEU A 3 19.57 -42.71 -14.87
N ARG A 4 20.68 -43.01 -14.19
CA ARG A 4 21.37 -42.17 -13.19
C ARG A 4 21.94 -40.92 -13.86
N ARG A 5 21.79 -39.76 -13.18
CA ARG A 5 22.59 -38.54 -13.42
C ARG A 5 23.94 -38.68 -12.74
N PRO A 6 25.04 -38.15 -13.33
CA PRO A 6 26.34 -38.09 -12.68
C PRO A 6 26.41 -36.93 -11.69
N GLU A 7 26.98 -37.23 -10.52
CA GLU A 7 27.46 -36.26 -9.53
C GLU A 7 28.76 -35.59 -10.04
N PHE A 8 28.80 -34.28 -10.04
CA PHE A 8 30.05 -33.53 -10.15
C PHE A 8 30.42 -32.98 -8.77
N SER A 9 31.43 -33.59 -8.19
CA SER A 9 32.17 -33.09 -7.04
C SER A 9 33.21 -32.09 -7.56
N LEU A 10 33.20 -30.87 -7.05
CA LEU A 10 34.36 -29.96 -7.15
C LEU A 10 34.62 -29.34 -5.78
N GLY A 11 35.90 -29.42 -5.47
CA GLY A 11 36.54 -29.16 -4.20
C GLY A 11 36.49 -27.70 -3.73
N THR A 12 36.72 -27.62 -2.48
CA THR A 12 36.93 -26.43 -1.64
C THR A 12 38.04 -25.55 -2.20
N ASP A 13 37.79 -24.25 -2.31
CA ASP A 13 38.83 -23.27 -1.99
C ASP A 13 38.24 -22.00 -1.33
N SER A 14 39.00 -21.55 -0.36
CA SER A 14 38.70 -20.54 0.64
C SER A 14 38.84 -19.12 0.08
N SER A 15 37.73 -18.34 0.06
CA SER A 15 37.83 -16.89 0.21
C SER A 15 36.43 -16.34 0.65
N GLY A 16 36.42 -15.72 1.84
CA GLY A 16 35.22 -15.26 2.48
C GLY A 16 34.57 -14.07 1.76
N ILE A 17 33.33 -14.31 1.35
CA ILE A 17 32.36 -13.23 1.10
C ILE A 17 31.10 -13.66 1.85
N LEU A 18 30.71 -12.85 2.82
CA LEU A 18 29.47 -12.97 3.57
C LEU A 18 28.27 -12.89 2.60
N GLY A 19 27.82 -14.04 2.13
CA GLY A 19 26.54 -14.17 1.46
C GLY A 19 25.45 -14.19 2.52
N VAL A 20 24.70 -13.11 2.63
CA VAL A 20 23.44 -13.08 3.38
C VAL A 20 22.41 -13.90 2.60
N ASP A 21 22.35 -15.20 2.90
CA ASP A 21 21.27 -16.09 2.44
C ASP A 21 20.03 -15.86 3.34
N GLU A 22 19.39 -14.71 3.17
CA GLU A 22 18.05 -14.48 3.71
C GLU A 22 17.01 -15.14 2.80
N ARG A 23 16.90 -16.47 2.91
CA ARG A 23 15.63 -17.13 2.56
C ARG A 23 14.56 -16.61 3.50
N PRO A 24 13.45 -16.05 3.00
CA PRO A 24 12.35 -15.65 3.86
C PRO A 24 11.92 -16.87 4.67
N LYS A 25 12.06 -16.78 6.00
CA LYS A 25 11.54 -17.79 6.93
C LYS A 25 10.09 -18.02 6.59
N THR A 26 9.76 -19.20 6.10
CA THR A 26 8.39 -19.64 5.94
C THR A 26 7.73 -19.57 7.32
N VAL A 27 6.87 -18.57 7.49
CA VAL A 27 6.00 -18.45 8.65
C VAL A 27 5.10 -19.68 8.62
N THR A 28 5.37 -20.64 9.50
CA THR A 28 4.49 -21.79 9.78
C THR A 28 3.24 -21.25 10.48
N GLY A 29 2.41 -20.54 9.74
CA GLY A 29 1.07 -20.15 10.14
C GLY A 29 0.11 -21.23 9.63
N SER A 30 -0.82 -21.68 10.50
CA SER A 30 -1.85 -22.67 10.19
C SER A 30 -2.41 -22.52 8.77
N ASP A 31 -2.43 -23.61 8.00
CA ASP A 31 -2.87 -23.70 6.59
C ASP A 31 -4.35 -23.34 6.32
N THR A 32 -5.07 -22.87 7.34
CA THR A 32 -6.48 -22.48 7.20
C THR A 32 -6.59 -21.12 6.52
N PRO A 33 -7.27 -21.02 5.37
CA PRO A 33 -7.51 -19.76 4.67
C PRO A 33 -8.13 -18.70 5.60
N LEU A 34 -7.71 -17.46 5.47
CA LEU A 34 -8.16 -16.33 6.31
C LEU A 34 -9.70 -16.24 6.39
N LYS A 35 -10.39 -16.56 5.28
CA LYS A 35 -11.85 -16.61 5.22
C LYS A 35 -12.46 -17.53 6.28
N TRP A 36 -11.89 -18.72 6.51
CA TRP A 36 -12.38 -19.67 7.49
C TRP A 36 -12.10 -19.23 8.92
N ARG A 37 -10.95 -18.58 9.16
CA ARG A 37 -10.62 -18.02 10.48
C ARG A 37 -11.62 -16.93 10.90
N ILE A 38 -11.96 -16.02 9.98
CA ILE A 38 -12.93 -14.95 10.27
C ILE A 38 -14.33 -15.54 10.46
N THR A 39 -14.76 -16.46 9.58
CA THR A 39 -16.07 -17.12 9.73
C THR A 39 -16.17 -17.87 11.06
N LEU A 40 -15.15 -18.61 11.47
CA LEU A 40 -15.15 -19.33 12.75
C LEU A 40 -15.12 -18.37 13.94
N LEU A 41 -14.33 -17.31 13.89
CA LEU A 41 -14.29 -16.29 14.95
C LEU A 41 -15.64 -15.61 15.13
N THR A 42 -16.28 -15.16 14.05
CA THR A 42 -17.61 -14.53 14.13
C THR A 42 -18.67 -15.50 14.61
N ALA A 43 -18.69 -16.73 14.10
CA ALA A 43 -19.64 -17.76 14.54
C ALA A 43 -19.44 -18.13 16.01
N SER A 44 -18.19 -18.27 16.49
CA SER A 44 -17.91 -18.57 17.90
C SER A 44 -18.30 -17.43 18.82
N MET A 45 -18.05 -16.18 18.42
CA MET A 45 -18.43 -15.00 19.20
C MET A 45 -19.95 -14.89 19.35
N VAL A 46 -20.71 -15.11 18.27
CA VAL A 46 -22.18 -15.14 18.29
C VAL A 46 -22.66 -16.31 19.14
N ALA A 47 -22.09 -17.50 18.99
CA ALA A 47 -22.46 -18.68 19.79
C ALA A 47 -22.26 -18.45 21.29
N ILE A 48 -21.15 -17.84 21.69
CA ILE A 48 -20.88 -17.50 23.09
C ILE A 48 -21.88 -16.45 23.60
N ALA A 49 -22.14 -15.40 22.83
CA ALA A 49 -23.07 -14.35 23.22
C ALA A 49 -24.50 -14.88 23.40
N VAL A 50 -24.98 -15.68 22.43
CA VAL A 50 -26.30 -16.33 22.50
C VAL A 50 -26.33 -17.34 23.64
N GLY A 51 -25.28 -18.12 23.84
CA GLY A 51 -25.17 -19.06 24.95
C GLY A 51 -25.29 -18.38 26.32
N MET A 52 -24.55 -17.29 26.54
CA MET A 52 -24.62 -16.51 27.78
C MET A 52 -26.02 -15.91 28.00
N MET A 53 -26.60 -15.35 26.96
CA MET A 53 -27.96 -14.77 27.02
C MET A 53 -29.00 -15.83 27.40
N MET A 54 -28.91 -17.03 26.84
CA MET A 54 -29.84 -18.13 27.15
C MET A 54 -29.66 -18.66 28.57
N ILE A 55 -28.41 -18.83 29.02
CA ILE A 55 -28.15 -19.23 30.41
C ILE A 55 -28.76 -18.20 31.36
N ALA A 56 -28.56 -16.91 31.12
CA ALA A 56 -29.13 -15.84 31.92
C ALA A 56 -30.65 -15.87 31.89
N ALA A 57 -31.26 -16.01 30.73
CA ALA A 57 -32.71 -16.10 30.57
C ALA A 57 -33.29 -17.33 31.30
N TYR A 58 -32.68 -18.50 31.08
CA TYR A 58 -33.11 -19.74 31.77
C TYR A 58 -33.03 -19.60 33.31
N TRP A 59 -31.90 -19.09 33.82
CA TRP A 59 -31.71 -18.88 35.25
C TRP A 59 -32.73 -17.86 35.82
N SER A 60 -32.91 -16.75 35.13
CA SER A 60 -33.85 -15.69 35.54
C SER A 60 -35.28 -16.22 35.63
N VAL A 61 -35.76 -16.86 34.57
CA VAL A 61 -37.15 -17.41 34.55
C VAL A 61 -37.32 -18.55 35.55
N SER A 62 -36.33 -19.45 35.62
CA SER A 62 -36.37 -20.56 36.60
C SER A 62 -36.38 -20.07 38.05
N ALA A 63 -35.60 -19.03 38.37
CA ALA A 63 -35.59 -18.40 39.67
C ALA A 63 -36.92 -17.70 39.97
N ALA A 64 -37.46 -16.97 39.00
CA ALA A 64 -38.75 -16.27 39.14
C ALA A 64 -39.93 -17.25 39.39
N LEU A 65 -40.00 -18.36 38.62
CA LEU A 65 -41.04 -19.38 38.80
C LEU A 65 -40.94 -20.06 40.18
N ARG A 66 -39.73 -20.45 40.61
CA ARG A 66 -39.54 -21.03 41.94
C ARG A 66 -39.85 -20.02 43.06
N GLY A 67 -39.41 -18.78 42.92
CA GLY A 67 -39.67 -17.71 43.86
C GLY A 67 -41.18 -17.40 43.97
N SER A 68 -41.92 -17.48 42.88
CA SER A 68 -43.39 -17.32 42.89
C SER A 68 -44.08 -18.40 43.71
N VAL A 69 -43.61 -19.68 43.61
CA VAL A 69 -44.13 -20.78 44.43
C VAL A 69 -43.78 -20.57 45.91
N ASP A 70 -42.53 -20.20 46.21
CA ASP A 70 -42.06 -19.96 47.58
C ASP A 70 -42.84 -18.81 48.23
N ASN A 71 -43.06 -17.70 47.55
CA ASN A 71 -43.85 -16.57 48.03
C ASN A 71 -45.34 -16.94 48.26
N SER A 72 -45.92 -17.76 47.37
CA SER A 72 -47.29 -18.25 47.51
C SER A 72 -47.43 -19.16 48.76
N LEU A 73 -46.46 -20.10 48.95
CA LEU A 73 -46.45 -20.96 50.12
C LEU A 73 -46.24 -20.15 51.41
N ASP A 74 -45.35 -19.16 51.39
CA ASP A 74 -45.11 -18.31 52.58
C ASP A 74 -46.33 -17.47 52.97
N ALA A 75 -47.00 -16.86 51.98
CA ALA A 75 -48.24 -16.12 52.25
C ALA A 75 -49.34 -17.01 52.87
N LYS A 76 -49.52 -18.24 52.32
CA LYS A 76 -50.51 -19.20 52.85
C LYS A 76 -50.13 -19.69 54.25
N ALA A 77 -48.85 -20.01 54.50
CA ALA A 77 -48.38 -20.41 55.82
C ALA A 77 -48.54 -19.30 56.87
N SER A 78 -48.23 -18.05 56.46
CA SER A 78 -48.41 -16.88 57.33
C SER A 78 -49.88 -16.67 57.74
N ALA A 79 -50.78 -16.76 56.78
CA ALA A 79 -52.21 -16.64 57.05
C ALA A 79 -52.77 -17.72 58.03
N MET A 80 -52.23 -18.97 57.89
CA MET A 80 -52.60 -20.05 58.82
C MET A 80 -51.99 -19.86 60.22
N LEU A 81 -50.77 -19.37 60.29
CA LEU A 81 -50.12 -19.07 61.59
C LEU A 81 -50.76 -17.87 62.30
N GLU A 82 -51.21 -16.87 61.58
CA GLU A 82 -51.94 -15.72 62.13
C GLU A 82 -53.27 -16.17 62.76
N ARG A 83 -53.99 -17.07 62.10
CA ARG A 83 -55.18 -17.69 62.66
C ARG A 83 -54.90 -18.56 63.88
N SER A 84 -53.76 -19.20 63.97
CA SER A 84 -53.36 -20.03 65.11
C SER A 84 -53.10 -19.23 66.39
N THR A 85 -53.13 -17.91 66.38
CA THR A 85 -53.03 -17.08 67.58
C THR A 85 -54.35 -17.13 68.41
N ASP A 86 -55.49 -17.53 67.81
CA ASP A 86 -56.74 -17.76 68.53
C ASP A 86 -56.70 -19.19 69.12
N PRO A 87 -56.85 -19.34 70.48
CA PRO A 87 -56.91 -20.66 71.11
C PRO A 87 -58.04 -21.55 70.60
N ALA A 88 -59.15 -20.95 70.11
CA ALA A 88 -60.28 -21.69 69.54
C ALA A 88 -59.93 -22.43 68.24
N PHE A 89 -58.90 -21.95 67.52
CA PHE A 89 -58.37 -22.57 66.27
C PHE A 89 -57.92 -24.02 66.50
N PHE A 90 -57.25 -24.30 67.59
CA PHE A 90 -56.76 -25.66 67.89
C PHE A 90 -57.87 -26.62 68.31
N ASN A 91 -59.01 -26.12 68.80
CA ASN A 91 -60.19 -26.96 69.15
C ASN A 91 -60.94 -27.50 67.92
N SER A 92 -60.74 -26.84 66.76
CA SER A 92 -61.35 -27.23 65.46
C SER A 92 -60.33 -27.44 64.37
N LEU A 93 -59.09 -27.84 64.71
CA LEU A 93 -57.97 -27.88 63.81
C LEU A 93 -58.17 -28.76 62.56
N GLU A 94 -58.87 -29.90 62.71
CA GLU A 94 -59.22 -30.78 61.58
C GLU A 94 -60.12 -30.07 60.57
N ALA A 95 -61.15 -29.33 61.07
CA ALA A 95 -62.06 -28.58 60.20
C ALA A 95 -61.38 -27.40 59.48
N GLU A 96 -60.37 -26.74 60.14
CA GLU A 96 -59.60 -25.67 59.53
C GLU A 96 -58.62 -26.20 58.46
N VAL A 97 -58.06 -27.38 58.71
CA VAL A 97 -57.22 -28.05 57.71
C VAL A 97 -58.02 -28.49 56.49
N GLU A 98 -59.21 -29.08 56.69
CA GLU A 98 -60.14 -29.44 55.58
C GLU A 98 -60.57 -28.17 54.79
N ARG A 99 -60.99 -27.14 55.48
CA ARG A 99 -61.35 -25.86 54.85
C ARG A 99 -60.15 -25.28 54.03
N PHE A 100 -58.92 -25.35 54.54
CA PHE A 100 -57.76 -24.92 53.82
C PHE A 100 -57.56 -25.72 52.52
N LYS A 101 -57.74 -27.05 52.53
CA LYS A 101 -57.62 -27.93 51.38
C LYS A 101 -58.68 -27.62 50.32
N ASP A 102 -59.89 -27.35 50.74
CA ASP A 102 -60.97 -26.97 49.78
C ASP A 102 -60.65 -25.70 49.00
N TYR A 103 -59.99 -24.71 49.64
CA TYR A 103 -59.55 -23.48 48.98
C TYR A 103 -58.22 -23.57 48.28
N ASN A 104 -57.39 -24.61 48.60
CA ASN A 104 -56.06 -24.78 48.07
C ASN A 104 -55.82 -26.22 47.65
N PRO A 105 -56.47 -26.76 46.62
CA PRO A 105 -56.40 -28.17 46.26
C PRO A 105 -55.01 -28.58 45.74
N ASP A 106 -54.17 -27.59 45.33
CA ASP A 106 -52.81 -27.79 44.84
C ASP A 106 -51.71 -27.73 45.96
N THR A 107 -52.16 -27.59 47.24
CA THR A 107 -51.24 -27.40 48.37
C THR A 107 -51.61 -28.37 49.50
N ARG A 108 -50.71 -29.27 49.82
CA ARG A 108 -50.79 -30.18 50.98
C ARG A 108 -50.41 -29.44 52.23
N ILE A 109 -51.07 -29.73 53.34
CA ILE A 109 -50.89 -29.02 54.61
C ILE A 109 -50.77 -30.00 55.77
N SER A 110 -49.85 -29.69 56.70
CA SER A 110 -49.71 -30.35 57.99
C SER A 110 -49.43 -29.31 59.06
N ILE A 111 -50.21 -29.34 60.16
CA ILE A 111 -50.10 -28.37 61.23
C ILE A 111 -49.87 -29.11 62.54
N SER A 112 -48.93 -28.63 63.37
CA SER A 112 -48.72 -29.08 64.74
C SER A 112 -48.96 -27.94 65.71
N ALA A 113 -49.82 -28.17 66.74
CA ALA A 113 -50.07 -27.21 67.84
C ALA A 113 -48.86 -27.08 68.76
N PRO A 114 -48.74 -25.97 69.53
CA PRO A 114 -47.68 -25.77 70.51
C PRO A 114 -47.57 -26.94 71.48
N GLY A 115 -46.34 -27.57 71.56
CA GLY A 115 -46.11 -28.69 72.47
C GLY A 115 -46.58 -30.06 71.95
N TRP A 116 -47.26 -30.15 70.85
CA TRP A 116 -47.66 -31.43 70.26
C TRP A 116 -46.51 -32.17 69.58
N THR A 117 -46.48 -33.49 69.76
CA THR A 117 -45.51 -34.39 69.09
C THR A 117 -46.05 -34.97 67.79
N HIS A 118 -47.34 -34.69 67.45
CA HIS A 118 -48.01 -35.09 66.25
C HIS A 118 -48.55 -33.87 65.48
N ALA A 119 -48.78 -34.05 64.19
CA ALA A 119 -49.32 -33.04 63.32
C ALA A 119 -50.68 -33.52 62.74
N VAL A 120 -51.57 -32.58 62.47
CA VAL A 120 -52.85 -32.85 61.82
C VAL A 120 -52.77 -32.40 60.34
N GLY A 121 -53.29 -33.21 59.43
CA GLY A 121 -53.33 -32.95 58.04
C GLY A 121 -52.64 -34.05 57.20
N ASP A 122 -52.04 -33.67 56.10
CA ASP A 122 -51.39 -34.61 55.16
C ASP A 122 -50.06 -35.10 55.71
N ASN A 123 -49.72 -36.37 55.35
CA ASN A 123 -48.42 -36.91 55.69
C ASN A 123 -47.38 -36.32 54.71
N LEU A 124 -46.66 -35.32 55.17
CA LEU A 124 -45.63 -34.63 54.36
C LEU A 124 -44.24 -35.24 54.59
N PRO A 125 -43.34 -35.17 53.57
CA PRO A 125 -42.00 -35.67 53.73
C PRO A 125 -41.29 -35.01 54.90
N VAL A 126 -40.75 -35.83 55.83
CA VAL A 126 -40.07 -35.36 57.03
C VAL A 126 -38.79 -34.63 56.64
N LEU A 127 -38.72 -33.37 56.89
CA LEU A 127 -37.47 -32.59 56.83
C LEU A 127 -36.61 -32.99 58.03
N SER A 128 -35.29 -33.08 57.85
CA SER A 128 -34.32 -33.48 58.87
C SER A 128 -34.53 -32.67 60.18
N GLU A 129 -34.19 -33.26 61.36
CA GLU A 129 -34.39 -32.62 62.67
C GLU A 129 -33.83 -31.20 62.80
N LYS A 130 -32.73 -30.87 62.06
CA LYS A 130 -32.23 -29.49 61.99
C LYS A 130 -33.19 -28.50 61.37
N ALA A 131 -34.07 -28.96 60.45
CA ALA A 131 -35.04 -28.11 59.79
C ALA A 131 -36.26 -27.75 60.68
N GLN A 132 -36.48 -28.51 61.72
CA GLN A 132 -37.58 -28.25 62.68
C GLN A 132 -37.23 -27.18 63.73
N THR A 133 -35.94 -26.87 63.87
CA THR A 133 -35.45 -25.91 64.88
C THR A 133 -35.34 -24.47 64.32
N GLU A 134 -35.21 -24.31 62.99
CA GLU A 134 -35.17 -23.00 62.33
C GLU A 134 -36.63 -22.50 62.06
N GLY A 135 -36.97 -21.31 62.46
CA GLY A 135 -38.31 -20.74 62.36
C GLY A 135 -38.89 -20.58 60.95
N TYR A 136 -38.08 -20.72 59.90
CA TYR A 136 -38.48 -20.65 58.50
C TYR A 136 -37.51 -21.45 57.62
N ARG A 137 -38.02 -22.35 56.78
CA ARG A 137 -37.18 -23.06 55.81
C ARG A 137 -38.01 -23.52 54.60
N VAL A 138 -37.41 -23.36 53.40
CA VAL A 138 -37.96 -23.89 52.13
C VAL A 138 -36.99 -24.89 51.54
N SER A 139 -37.46 -26.06 51.15
CA SER A 139 -36.64 -27.11 50.49
C SER A 139 -37.46 -27.90 49.48
N THR A 140 -36.78 -28.57 48.54
CA THR A 140 -37.47 -29.47 47.62
C THR A 140 -37.15 -30.90 48.02
N VAL A 141 -38.17 -31.69 48.34
CA VAL A 141 -38.05 -33.06 48.75
C VAL A 141 -39.02 -33.90 47.92
N SER A 142 -38.53 -35.00 47.36
CA SER A 142 -39.36 -35.95 46.55
C SER A 142 -40.18 -35.30 45.41
N GLY A 143 -39.71 -34.20 44.81
CA GLY A 143 -40.44 -33.49 43.73
C GLY A 143 -41.44 -32.45 44.22
N GLU A 144 -41.65 -32.32 45.51
CA GLU A 144 -42.51 -31.33 46.14
C GLU A 144 -41.66 -30.19 46.76
N ARG A 145 -42.13 -28.95 46.63
CA ARG A 145 -41.60 -27.78 47.31
C ARG A 145 -42.22 -27.68 48.67
N VAL A 146 -41.44 -27.91 49.74
CA VAL A 146 -41.91 -27.93 51.11
C VAL A 146 -41.44 -26.67 51.84
N LEU A 147 -42.40 -25.95 52.44
CA LEU A 147 -42.14 -24.83 53.30
C LEU A 147 -42.55 -25.19 54.75
N VAL A 148 -41.63 -24.98 55.71
CA VAL A 148 -41.88 -25.09 57.15
C VAL A 148 -41.78 -23.72 57.77
N LYS A 149 -42.84 -23.32 58.51
CA LYS A 149 -42.86 -22.03 59.22
C LYS A 149 -43.35 -22.26 60.62
N ARG A 150 -42.66 -21.70 61.64
CA ARG A 150 -42.99 -21.82 63.03
C ARG A 150 -43.40 -20.48 63.61
N SER A 151 -44.49 -20.47 64.38
CA SER A 151 -44.96 -19.29 65.10
C SER A 151 -44.15 -19.10 66.40
N ASN A 152 -44.16 -17.85 66.91
CA ASN A 152 -43.58 -17.50 68.24
C ASN A 152 -44.23 -18.24 69.41
N ILE A 153 -45.51 -18.70 69.26
CA ILE A 153 -46.21 -19.52 70.24
C ILE A 153 -45.85 -21.01 70.15
N GLY A 154 -45.02 -21.41 69.18
CA GLY A 154 -44.56 -22.79 68.99
C GLY A 154 -45.39 -23.64 68.03
N ALA A 155 -46.47 -23.11 67.44
CA ALA A 155 -47.22 -23.77 66.38
C ALA A 155 -46.36 -23.89 65.11
N THR A 156 -46.42 -25.02 64.41
CA THR A 156 -45.64 -25.25 63.16
C THR A 156 -46.58 -25.61 62.03
N VAL A 157 -46.46 -24.87 60.90
CA VAL A 157 -47.20 -25.14 59.66
C VAL A 157 -46.21 -25.63 58.64
N MET A 158 -46.53 -26.76 58.03
CA MET A 158 -45.80 -27.32 56.87
C MET A 158 -46.74 -27.30 55.68
N LEU A 159 -46.32 -26.71 54.58
CA LEU A 159 -47.03 -26.71 53.30
C LEU A 159 -46.15 -27.36 52.23
N ALA A 160 -46.75 -28.18 51.39
CA ALA A 160 -46.06 -28.77 50.25
C ALA A 160 -46.86 -28.56 48.97
N ARG A 161 -46.16 -28.27 47.89
CA ARG A 161 -46.71 -28.10 46.54
C ARG A 161 -45.94 -28.92 45.55
N ASP A 162 -46.64 -29.68 44.69
CA ASP A 162 -46.02 -30.44 43.60
C ASP A 162 -45.38 -29.49 42.58
N MET A 163 -44.14 -29.77 42.29
CA MET A 163 -43.34 -28.99 41.31
C MET A 163 -43.34 -29.59 39.91
N THR A 164 -44.06 -30.69 39.68
CA THR A 164 -44.07 -31.40 38.39
C THR A 164 -44.45 -30.50 37.23
N GLN A 165 -45.53 -29.70 37.39
CA GLN A 165 -45.99 -28.78 36.37
C GLN A 165 -44.98 -27.63 36.14
N THR A 166 -44.45 -27.04 37.22
CA THR A 166 -43.42 -25.98 37.17
C THR A 166 -42.14 -26.48 36.50
N ASN A 167 -41.69 -27.67 36.88
CA ASN A 167 -40.51 -28.26 36.29
C ASN A 167 -40.71 -28.60 34.79
N ARG A 168 -41.88 -29.04 34.37
CA ARG A 168 -42.23 -29.23 32.95
C ARG A 168 -42.14 -27.91 32.19
N MET A 169 -42.66 -26.80 32.74
CA MET A 169 -42.57 -25.47 32.11
C MET A 169 -41.07 -25.04 31.96
N ILE A 170 -40.27 -25.22 33.00
CA ILE A 170 -38.84 -24.88 32.99
C ILE A 170 -38.09 -25.74 31.95
N THR A 171 -38.40 -27.05 31.86
CA THR A 171 -37.78 -27.94 30.88
C THR A 171 -38.18 -27.57 29.46
N THR A 172 -39.47 -27.31 29.22
CA THR A 172 -39.97 -26.90 27.90
C THR A 172 -39.33 -25.59 27.46
N LEU A 173 -39.21 -24.62 28.39
CA LEU A 173 -38.49 -23.37 28.14
C LEU A 173 -37.02 -23.64 27.76
N GLY A 174 -36.33 -24.51 28.50
CA GLY A 174 -34.94 -24.89 28.22
C GLY A 174 -34.77 -25.49 26.82
N ILE A 175 -35.68 -26.39 26.42
CA ILE A 175 -35.67 -26.96 25.07
C ILE A 175 -35.94 -25.89 24.00
N ALA A 176 -36.92 -25.02 24.21
CA ALA A 176 -37.24 -23.93 23.29
C ALA A 176 -36.05 -22.98 23.10
N LEU A 177 -35.38 -22.58 24.18
CA LEU A 177 -34.21 -21.75 24.16
C LEU A 177 -33.04 -22.43 23.40
N LEU A 178 -32.86 -23.74 23.59
CA LEU A 178 -31.80 -24.52 22.93
C LEU A 178 -32.04 -24.60 21.41
N VAL A 179 -33.31 -24.77 20.98
CA VAL A 179 -33.66 -24.76 19.54
C VAL A 179 -33.41 -23.37 18.94
N VAL A 180 -33.83 -22.31 19.60
CA VAL A 180 -33.56 -20.94 19.12
C VAL A 180 -32.09 -20.65 18.99
N ALA A 181 -31.27 -21.12 19.93
CA ALA A 181 -29.83 -21.00 19.84
C ALA A 181 -29.22 -21.73 18.67
N GLY A 182 -29.61 -22.98 18.50
CA GLY A 182 -29.13 -23.77 17.37
C GLY A 182 -29.40 -23.07 16.04
N LEU A 183 -30.62 -22.54 15.88
CA LEU A 183 -30.98 -21.73 14.70
C LEU A 183 -30.13 -20.45 14.58
N GLY A 184 -29.92 -19.75 15.69
CA GLY A 184 -29.08 -18.54 15.72
C GLY A 184 -27.65 -18.81 15.31
N VAL A 185 -27.05 -19.89 15.79
CA VAL A 185 -25.69 -20.30 15.42
C VAL A 185 -25.61 -20.70 13.94
N LEU A 186 -26.61 -21.45 13.43
CA LEU A 186 -26.68 -21.80 12.01
C LEU A 186 -26.77 -20.57 11.10
N LEU A 187 -27.61 -19.61 11.47
CA LEU A 187 -27.72 -18.33 10.73
C LEU A 187 -26.42 -17.52 10.79
N ALA A 188 -25.77 -17.44 11.95
CA ALA A 188 -24.49 -16.76 12.10
C ALA A 188 -23.40 -17.41 11.25
N PHE A 189 -23.36 -18.73 11.18
CA PHE A 189 -22.42 -19.45 10.32
C PHE A 189 -22.71 -19.18 8.84
N GLY A 190 -23.97 -19.29 8.41
CA GLY A 190 -24.38 -19.04 7.03
C GLY A 190 -24.05 -17.60 6.57
N THR A 191 -24.41 -16.60 7.39
CA THR A 191 -24.08 -15.19 7.10
C THR A 191 -22.56 -14.96 7.08
N GLY A 192 -21.80 -15.56 8.00
CA GLY A 192 -20.35 -15.51 8.02
C GLY A 192 -19.71 -16.05 6.72
N VAL A 193 -20.20 -17.14 6.18
CA VAL A 193 -19.74 -17.72 4.90
C VAL A 193 -20.04 -16.77 3.74
N VAL A 194 -21.25 -16.20 3.67
CA VAL A 194 -21.66 -15.28 2.60
C VAL A 194 -20.80 -14.00 2.64
N VAL A 195 -20.72 -13.34 3.80
CA VAL A 195 -19.93 -12.12 3.96
C VAL A 195 -18.44 -12.38 3.64
N SER A 196 -17.90 -13.45 4.20
CA SER A 196 -16.50 -13.84 3.94
C SER A 196 -16.25 -14.08 2.44
N SER A 197 -17.16 -14.75 1.73
CA SER A 197 -16.98 -15.00 0.29
C SER A 197 -17.07 -13.73 -0.54
N THR A 198 -17.93 -12.79 -0.17
CA THR A 198 -18.11 -11.53 -0.90
C THR A 198 -16.90 -10.61 -0.73
N VAL A 199 -16.39 -10.46 0.50
CA VAL A 199 -15.26 -9.58 0.82
C VAL A 199 -13.93 -10.11 0.27
N PHE A 200 -13.70 -11.43 0.35
CA PHE A 200 -12.40 -11.99 -0.08
C PHE A 200 -12.31 -12.35 -1.56
N ARG A 201 -13.40 -12.34 -2.31
CA ARG A 201 -13.39 -12.62 -3.75
C ARG A 201 -12.57 -11.60 -4.56
N PRO A 202 -12.73 -10.29 -4.38
CA PRO A 202 -11.91 -9.28 -5.05
C PRO A 202 -10.43 -9.40 -4.68
N ILE A 203 -10.11 -9.61 -3.40
CA ILE A 203 -8.72 -9.77 -2.93
C ILE A 203 -8.07 -11.01 -3.57
N SER A 204 -8.81 -12.10 -3.71
CA SER A 204 -8.29 -13.31 -4.36
C SER A 204 -8.03 -13.09 -5.85
N ARG A 205 -8.87 -12.28 -6.54
CA ARG A 205 -8.64 -11.90 -7.94
C ARG A 205 -7.37 -11.07 -8.07
N LEU A 206 -7.21 -10.05 -7.23
CA LEU A 206 -6.01 -9.21 -7.20
C LEU A 206 -4.75 -10.05 -6.98
N ARG A 207 -4.74 -10.92 -5.96
CA ARG A 207 -3.63 -11.84 -5.69
C ARG A 207 -3.28 -12.71 -6.89
N ASN A 208 -4.29 -13.29 -7.55
CA ASN A 208 -4.07 -14.16 -8.70
C ASN A 208 -3.56 -13.37 -9.92
N ALA A 209 -4.04 -12.13 -10.12
CA ALA A 209 -3.54 -11.26 -11.17
C ALA A 209 -2.08 -10.87 -10.94
N VAL A 210 -1.73 -10.47 -9.71
CA VAL A 210 -0.32 -10.17 -9.34
C VAL A 210 0.57 -11.39 -9.57
N ARG A 211 0.12 -12.57 -9.14
CA ARG A 211 0.86 -13.82 -9.36
C ARG A 211 1.04 -14.13 -10.85
N TYR A 212 -0.01 -13.98 -11.65
CA TYR A 212 0.05 -14.16 -13.10
C TYR A 212 1.08 -13.22 -13.74
N ILE A 213 1.06 -11.92 -13.37
CA ILE A 213 2.02 -10.94 -13.85
C ILE A 213 3.46 -11.35 -13.47
N THR A 214 3.66 -11.83 -12.23
CA THR A 214 4.99 -12.24 -11.76
C THR A 214 5.51 -13.50 -12.49
N GLU A 215 4.62 -14.43 -12.85
CA GLU A 215 4.98 -15.69 -13.52
C GLU A 215 5.14 -15.54 -15.04
N THR A 216 4.35 -14.65 -15.66
CA THR A 216 4.29 -14.50 -17.14
C THR A 216 4.97 -13.22 -17.65
N ASP A 217 5.26 -12.28 -16.77
CA ASP A 217 5.78 -10.95 -17.10
C ASP A 217 4.82 -10.12 -18.00
N ASP A 218 3.56 -10.52 -18.09
CA ASP A 218 2.52 -9.87 -18.90
C ASP A 218 1.78 -8.81 -18.05
N LEU A 219 2.15 -7.55 -18.24
CA LEU A 219 1.65 -6.38 -17.49
C LEU A 219 0.23 -5.98 -17.90
N ARG A 220 -0.74 -6.92 -17.93
CA ARG A 220 -2.13 -6.59 -18.24
C ARG A 220 -2.80 -5.86 -17.07
N PRO A 221 -3.65 -4.88 -17.36
CA PRO A 221 -4.42 -4.22 -16.32
C PRO A 221 -5.39 -5.20 -15.66
N ILE A 222 -5.55 -5.05 -14.35
CA ILE A 222 -6.47 -5.84 -13.53
C ILE A 222 -7.87 -5.28 -13.72
N GLU A 223 -8.86 -6.14 -13.97
CA GLU A 223 -10.26 -5.73 -14.04
C GLU A 223 -10.74 -5.21 -12.68
N VAL A 224 -11.14 -3.95 -12.65
CA VAL A 224 -11.68 -3.28 -11.46
C VAL A 224 -13.20 -3.41 -11.45
N SER A 225 -13.75 -3.92 -10.36
CA SER A 225 -15.20 -4.05 -10.17
C SER A 225 -15.60 -3.40 -8.84
N GLY A 226 -16.53 -2.47 -8.87
CA GLY A 226 -17.01 -1.74 -7.69
C GLY A 226 -16.36 -0.35 -7.53
N ASN A 227 -16.69 0.31 -6.41
CA ASN A 227 -16.20 1.66 -6.05
C ASN A 227 -15.72 1.70 -4.58
N ASP A 228 -15.34 0.55 -4.04
CA ASP A 228 -14.86 0.39 -2.66
C ASP A 228 -13.33 0.60 -2.58
N GLU A 229 -12.78 0.47 -1.38
CA GLU A 229 -11.35 0.61 -1.10
C GLU A 229 -10.52 -0.43 -1.86
N ILE A 230 -11.09 -1.60 -2.16
CA ILE A 230 -10.42 -2.66 -2.93
C ILE A 230 -10.36 -2.28 -4.41
N ALA A 231 -11.40 -1.65 -4.94
CA ALA A 231 -11.40 -1.11 -6.30
C ALA A 231 -10.37 0.02 -6.43
N GLN A 232 -10.25 0.89 -5.42
CA GLN A 232 -9.24 1.94 -5.39
C GLN A 232 -7.82 1.36 -5.35
N LEU A 233 -7.59 0.31 -4.54
CA LEU A 233 -6.30 -0.39 -4.51
C LEU A 233 -5.95 -1.01 -5.87
N ALA A 234 -6.93 -1.61 -6.55
CA ALA A 234 -6.74 -2.17 -7.88
C ALA A 234 -6.42 -1.10 -8.94
N ASN A 235 -7.04 0.09 -8.85
CA ASN A 235 -6.70 1.24 -9.70
C ASN A 235 -5.27 1.73 -9.47
N ASN A 236 -4.85 1.94 -8.22
CA ASN A 236 -3.48 2.34 -7.90
C ASN A 236 -2.46 1.31 -8.41
N PHE A 237 -2.82 0.02 -8.35
CA PHE A 237 -1.98 -1.04 -8.90
C PHE A 237 -1.90 -0.97 -10.42
N ASN A 238 -3.02 -0.68 -11.11
CA ASN A 238 -3.05 -0.48 -12.55
C ASN A 238 -2.21 0.74 -13.00
N GLU A 239 -2.23 1.82 -12.24
CA GLU A 239 -1.37 2.99 -12.49
C GLU A 239 0.12 2.61 -12.38
N MET A 240 0.48 1.81 -11.38
CA MET A 240 1.85 1.29 -11.24
C MET A 240 2.23 0.37 -12.42
N LEU A 241 1.34 -0.53 -12.84
CA LEU A 241 1.58 -1.39 -14.00
C LEU A 241 1.78 -0.59 -15.29
N GLU A 242 0.98 0.44 -15.49
CA GLU A 242 1.09 1.32 -16.66
C GLU A 242 2.41 2.11 -16.64
N ALA A 243 2.84 2.62 -15.48
CA ALA A 243 4.13 3.27 -15.32
C ALA A 243 5.30 2.31 -15.63
N LEU A 244 5.21 1.07 -15.12
CA LEU A 244 6.21 0.02 -15.40
C LEU A 244 6.24 -0.37 -16.87
N ARG A 245 5.07 -0.50 -17.52
CA ARG A 245 4.96 -0.79 -18.94
C ARG A 245 5.59 0.30 -19.81
N ARG A 246 5.31 1.57 -19.50
CA ARG A 246 5.93 2.71 -20.18
C ARG A 246 7.45 2.75 -19.99
N SER A 247 7.92 2.43 -18.80
CA SER A 247 9.36 2.36 -18.52
C SER A 247 10.05 1.26 -19.34
N ARG A 248 9.47 0.05 -19.36
CA ARG A 248 10.01 -1.06 -20.18
C ARG A 248 9.97 -0.78 -21.66
N GLN A 249 8.91 -0.17 -22.15
CA GLN A 249 8.81 0.19 -23.57
C GLN A 249 9.90 1.16 -23.96
N ARG A 250 10.12 2.24 -23.16
CA ARG A 250 11.21 3.19 -23.38
C ARG A 250 12.59 2.53 -23.37
N GLN A 251 12.80 1.57 -22.45
CA GLN A 251 14.05 0.82 -22.38
C GLN A 251 14.25 -0.07 -23.60
N THR A 252 13.19 -0.74 -24.09
CA THR A 252 13.26 -1.59 -25.28
C THR A 252 13.54 -0.76 -26.54
N GLU A 253 12.88 0.38 -26.67
CA GLU A 253 13.12 1.33 -27.77
C GLU A 253 14.56 1.84 -27.74
N LEU A 254 15.06 2.25 -26.56
CA LEU A 254 16.44 2.69 -26.40
C LEU A 254 17.45 1.61 -26.84
N VAL A 255 17.24 0.36 -26.43
CA VAL A 255 18.15 -0.76 -26.80
C VAL A 255 18.09 -1.05 -28.32
N ALA A 256 16.90 -1.00 -28.90
CA ALA A 256 16.72 -1.21 -30.32
C ALA A 256 17.40 -0.11 -31.16
N ASP A 257 17.16 1.15 -30.79
CA ASP A 257 17.74 2.31 -31.47
C ASP A 257 19.26 2.35 -31.30
N ALA A 258 19.77 2.11 -30.08
CA ALA A 258 21.19 1.99 -29.82
C ALA A 258 21.84 0.89 -30.67
N GLY A 259 21.20 -0.27 -30.80
CA GLY A 259 21.67 -1.37 -31.63
C GLY A 259 21.80 -0.99 -33.10
N HIS A 260 20.87 -0.23 -33.63
CA HIS A 260 20.91 0.26 -35.01
C HIS A 260 22.01 1.30 -35.22
N GLU A 261 22.14 2.27 -34.33
CA GLU A 261 23.12 3.36 -34.46
C GLU A 261 24.55 2.92 -34.18
N LEU A 262 24.79 1.91 -33.35
CA LEU A 262 26.10 1.30 -33.14
C LEU A 262 26.54 0.43 -34.33
N LYS A 263 25.59 -0.23 -35.01
CA LYS A 263 25.89 -1.13 -36.11
C LYS A 263 26.48 -0.40 -37.32
N THR A 264 26.00 0.79 -37.62
CA THR A 264 26.41 1.57 -38.81
C THR A 264 27.90 1.96 -38.78
N PRO A 265 28.40 2.67 -37.74
CA PRO A 265 29.83 3.03 -37.67
C PRO A 265 30.72 1.80 -37.54
N LEU A 266 30.30 0.74 -36.83
CA LEU A 266 31.05 -0.50 -36.70
C LEU A 266 31.25 -1.19 -38.05
N THR A 267 30.18 -1.23 -38.88
CA THR A 267 30.27 -1.81 -40.25
C THR A 267 31.19 -0.99 -41.13
N SER A 268 31.08 0.34 -41.06
CA SER A 268 31.97 1.24 -41.83
C SER A 268 33.42 1.10 -41.40
N MET A 269 33.72 1.12 -40.09
CA MET A 269 35.08 0.87 -39.59
C MET A 269 35.64 -0.47 -40.06
N ARG A 270 34.85 -1.53 -40.00
CA ARG A 270 35.26 -2.86 -40.47
C ARG A 270 35.62 -2.82 -41.94
N THR A 271 34.80 -2.21 -42.78
CA THR A 271 35.06 -2.09 -44.22
C THR A 271 36.34 -1.28 -44.49
N ASN A 272 36.52 -0.16 -43.78
CA ASN A 272 37.71 0.68 -43.93
C ASN A 272 39.00 -0.06 -43.48
N ILE A 273 38.93 -0.85 -42.39
CA ILE A 273 40.06 -1.69 -41.93
C ILE A 273 40.32 -2.80 -42.94
N GLU A 274 39.31 -3.49 -43.50
CA GLU A 274 39.48 -4.50 -44.55
C GLU A 274 40.14 -3.91 -45.79
N LEU A 275 39.76 -2.69 -46.21
CA LEU A 275 40.40 -1.96 -47.29
C LEU A 275 41.87 -1.62 -46.97
N LEU A 276 42.18 -1.13 -45.76
CA LEU A 276 43.54 -0.87 -45.32
C LEU A 276 44.43 -2.14 -45.34
N MET A 277 43.87 -3.28 -44.92
CA MET A 277 44.58 -4.57 -44.97
C MET A 277 44.82 -5.06 -46.40
N MET A 278 43.86 -4.90 -47.32
CA MET A 278 44.02 -5.20 -48.71
C MET A 278 45.11 -4.32 -49.37
N MET A 279 45.13 -3.02 -49.00
CA MET A 279 46.17 -2.08 -49.48
C MET A 279 47.58 -2.42 -48.98
N GLN A 280 47.71 -3.02 -47.80
CA GLN A 280 48.97 -3.49 -47.27
C GLN A 280 49.51 -4.73 -47.99
N ASN A 281 48.62 -5.61 -48.42
CA ASN A 281 49.00 -6.90 -49.07
C ASN A 281 49.14 -6.82 -50.60
N SER A 282 48.84 -5.66 -51.18
CA SER A 282 48.97 -5.48 -52.64
C SER A 282 50.25 -4.80 -52.99
N ASP A 283 51.12 -5.50 -53.70
CA ASP A 283 52.42 -4.99 -54.31
C ASP A 283 52.17 -3.93 -55.39
N ASN A 284 50.96 -3.43 -55.54
CA ASN A 284 50.61 -2.57 -56.62
C ASN A 284 50.78 -1.07 -56.23
N HIS A 285 51.84 -0.45 -56.75
CA HIS A 285 52.24 0.96 -56.57
C HIS A 285 51.18 2.03 -56.96
N ARG A 286 49.88 1.69 -57.14
CA ARG A 286 48.83 2.60 -57.61
C ARG A 286 48.03 3.28 -56.52
N ILE A 287 48.28 2.95 -55.26
CA ILE A 287 47.48 3.56 -54.17
C ILE A 287 48.32 4.67 -53.54
N SER A 288 47.74 5.87 -53.50
CA SER A 288 48.36 7.06 -52.92
C SER A 288 48.58 6.90 -51.42
N LEU A 289 49.69 7.41 -50.88
CA LEU A 289 49.89 7.56 -49.45
C LEU A 289 48.86 8.46 -48.79
N GLU A 290 48.29 9.37 -49.58
CA GLU A 290 47.18 10.25 -49.15
C GLU A 290 45.90 9.46 -48.92
N ASP A 291 45.49 8.55 -49.83
CA ASP A 291 44.30 7.71 -49.68
C ASP A 291 44.41 6.82 -48.44
N LYS A 292 45.60 6.30 -48.16
CA LYS A 292 45.83 5.49 -46.96
C LYS A 292 45.69 6.32 -45.68
N ARG A 293 46.20 7.55 -45.65
CA ARG A 293 46.05 8.46 -44.51
C ARG A 293 44.64 8.86 -44.32
N ALA A 294 43.93 9.23 -45.38
CA ALA A 294 42.50 9.57 -45.32
C ALA A 294 41.68 8.43 -44.72
N LEU A 295 41.92 7.19 -45.15
CA LEU A 295 41.21 6.02 -44.63
C LEU A 295 41.56 5.73 -43.14
N GLN A 296 42.78 6.00 -42.71
CA GLN A 296 43.17 5.91 -41.30
C GLN A 296 42.51 6.98 -40.46
N GLU A 297 42.47 8.21 -40.96
CA GLU A 297 41.78 9.33 -40.31
C GLU A 297 40.28 9.06 -40.16
N ASP A 298 39.64 8.49 -41.19
CA ASP A 298 38.25 8.07 -41.15
C ASP A 298 37.98 7.01 -40.08
N VAL A 299 38.84 6.00 -39.95
CA VAL A 299 38.70 4.96 -38.90
C VAL A 299 38.81 5.57 -37.51
N ILE A 300 39.78 6.48 -37.30
CA ILE A 300 39.96 7.15 -36.00
C ILE A 300 38.72 8.03 -35.68
N ALA A 301 38.25 8.81 -36.65
CA ALA A 301 37.07 9.65 -36.50
C ALA A 301 35.80 8.83 -36.13
N GLN A 302 35.62 7.68 -36.77
CA GLN A 302 34.52 6.77 -36.47
C GLN A 302 34.65 6.11 -35.09
N MET A 303 35.86 5.82 -34.62
CA MET A 303 36.09 5.33 -33.24
C MET A 303 35.77 6.39 -32.19
N GLU A 304 36.10 7.65 -32.45
CA GLU A 304 35.78 8.78 -31.57
C GLU A 304 34.27 9.02 -31.53
N GLU A 305 33.58 8.96 -32.68
CA GLU A 305 32.15 9.05 -32.77
C GLU A 305 31.44 7.93 -31.99
N LEU A 306 31.90 6.69 -32.14
CA LEU A 306 31.40 5.53 -31.40
C LEU A 306 31.60 5.68 -29.91
N SER A 307 32.77 6.16 -29.46
CA SER A 307 33.05 6.41 -28.05
C SER A 307 32.13 7.48 -27.45
N THR A 308 31.84 8.54 -28.20
CA THR A 308 30.89 9.59 -27.81
C THR A 308 29.49 9.04 -27.72
N LEU A 309 29.04 8.26 -28.72
CA LEU A 309 27.71 7.63 -28.74
C LEU A 309 27.53 6.69 -27.53
N ILE A 310 28.50 5.87 -27.19
CA ILE A 310 28.45 4.99 -26.00
C ILE A 310 28.34 5.83 -24.73
N GLY A 311 29.11 6.91 -24.63
CA GLY A 311 29.02 7.86 -23.51
C GLY A 311 27.62 8.46 -23.37
N ASP A 312 27.00 8.90 -24.47
CA ASP A 312 25.66 9.47 -24.53
C ASP A 312 24.59 8.44 -24.14
N LEU A 313 24.72 7.18 -24.59
CA LEU A 313 23.82 6.09 -24.23
C LEU A 313 23.88 5.73 -22.74
N VAL A 314 25.08 5.66 -22.16
CA VAL A 314 25.27 5.39 -20.73
C VAL A 314 24.62 6.48 -19.87
N ASP A 315 24.73 7.72 -20.30
CA ASP A 315 24.13 8.82 -19.54
C ASP A 315 22.62 8.90 -19.71
N LEU A 316 22.11 8.59 -20.89
CA LEU A 316 20.67 8.47 -21.09
C LEU A 316 20.08 7.33 -20.22
N ALA A 317 20.78 6.20 -20.12
CA ALA A 317 20.38 5.10 -19.25
C ALA A 317 20.47 5.43 -17.75
N ARG A 318 21.41 6.30 -17.34
CA ARG A 318 21.54 6.78 -15.95
C ARG A 318 20.45 7.79 -15.56
N GLN A 319 19.91 8.52 -16.52
CA GLN A 319 18.84 9.51 -16.26
C GLN A 319 17.55 8.86 -15.73
N ASP A 320 17.29 7.58 -16.02
CA ASP A 320 16.16 6.81 -15.51
C ASP A 320 16.33 6.33 -14.04
N THR A 321 17.48 6.59 -13.40
CA THR A 321 17.76 6.15 -12.03
C THR A 321 17.46 7.26 -11.02
N PRO A 322 16.55 7.06 -10.05
CA PRO A 322 16.04 8.13 -9.15
C PRO A 322 17.02 8.58 -8.03
N GLU A 323 18.25 8.14 -7.98
CA GLU A 323 19.05 8.08 -6.74
C GLU A 323 20.13 9.15 -6.53
N LYS A 324 20.16 10.25 -7.26
CA LYS A 324 21.05 11.34 -6.81
C LYS A 324 20.28 12.31 -5.89
N ALA A 325 20.83 12.51 -4.70
CA ALA A 325 20.39 13.57 -3.81
C ALA A 325 20.48 14.91 -4.57
N LEU A 326 19.40 15.68 -4.50
CA LEU A 326 19.38 17.04 -5.03
C LEU A 326 20.39 17.88 -4.25
N GLU A 327 21.24 18.55 -4.97
CA GLU A 327 22.18 19.51 -4.43
C GLU A 327 21.79 20.93 -4.86
N GLU A 328 22.24 21.90 -4.11
CA GLU A 328 22.16 23.29 -4.48
C GLU A 328 23.17 23.56 -5.58
N VAL A 329 22.69 24.10 -6.69
CA VAL A 329 23.48 24.33 -7.89
C VAL A 329 23.49 25.81 -8.20
N ASP A 330 24.69 26.41 -8.23
CA ASP A 330 24.92 27.69 -8.89
C ASP A 330 25.04 27.45 -10.40
N LEU A 331 24.06 27.95 -11.16
CA LEU A 331 24.00 27.73 -12.59
C LEU A 331 25.12 28.45 -13.35
N VAL A 332 25.63 29.57 -12.82
CA VAL A 332 26.76 30.31 -13.44
C VAL A 332 28.01 29.47 -13.37
N ASP A 333 28.32 28.85 -12.22
CA ASP A 333 29.48 27.96 -12.06
C ASP A 333 29.42 26.79 -13.03
N VAL A 334 28.22 26.19 -13.21
CA VAL A 334 28.02 25.09 -14.16
C VAL A 334 28.27 25.53 -15.60
N ILE A 335 27.78 26.71 -15.97
CA ILE A 335 27.96 27.27 -17.32
C ILE A 335 29.44 27.57 -17.57
N ASP A 336 30.12 28.23 -16.62
CA ASP A 336 31.54 28.58 -16.76
C ASP A 336 32.44 27.35 -16.89
N ALA A 337 32.20 26.34 -16.06
CA ALA A 337 32.92 25.07 -16.15
C ALA A 337 32.70 24.35 -17.51
N SER A 338 31.48 24.44 -18.04
CA SER A 338 31.11 23.87 -19.34
C SER A 338 31.77 24.63 -20.49
N LEU A 339 31.76 25.94 -20.44
CA LEU A 339 32.40 26.79 -21.45
C LEU A 339 33.91 26.55 -21.58
N VAL A 340 34.62 26.42 -20.46
CA VAL A 340 36.04 26.10 -20.46
C VAL A 340 36.33 24.80 -21.24
N ARG A 341 35.47 23.80 -21.13
CA ARG A 341 35.62 22.51 -21.85
C ARG A 341 35.37 22.67 -23.35
N VAL A 342 34.32 23.40 -23.73
CA VAL A 342 33.95 23.59 -25.15
C VAL A 342 34.98 24.48 -25.87
N ARG A 343 35.44 25.56 -25.25
CA ARG A 343 36.49 26.44 -25.82
C ARG A 343 37.80 25.67 -26.14
N ARG A 344 38.16 24.66 -25.39
CA ARG A 344 39.33 23.83 -25.67
C ARG A 344 39.20 23.01 -26.94
N ARG A 345 37.99 22.63 -27.32
CA ARG A 345 37.69 21.83 -28.51
C ARG A 345 37.50 22.68 -29.77
N ARG A 346 36.93 23.88 -29.59
CA ARG A 346 36.56 24.79 -30.67
C ARG A 346 37.17 26.19 -30.41
N SER A 347 38.48 26.27 -30.58
CA SER A 347 39.23 27.53 -30.44
C SER A 347 39.06 28.47 -31.66
N ASP A 348 38.38 27.98 -32.70
CA ASP A 348 38.09 28.68 -33.95
C ASP A 348 36.75 29.43 -33.94
N VAL A 349 36.01 29.40 -32.83
CA VAL A 349 34.71 30.06 -32.62
C VAL A 349 34.79 31.02 -31.44
N GLU A 350 34.19 32.19 -31.54
CA GLU A 350 34.08 33.15 -30.47
C GLU A 350 32.89 32.86 -29.57
N PHE A 351 33.02 33.02 -28.23
CA PHE A 351 31.97 32.81 -27.28
C PHE A 351 31.71 34.08 -26.48
N GLU A 352 30.50 34.62 -26.64
CA GLU A 352 29.97 35.76 -25.87
C GLU A 352 29.04 35.27 -24.78
N MET A 353 29.26 35.70 -23.55
CA MET A 353 28.51 35.24 -22.39
C MET A 353 27.92 36.40 -21.63
N SER A 354 26.64 36.31 -21.28
CA SER A 354 25.95 37.27 -20.39
C SER A 354 25.11 36.45 -19.40
N THR A 355 25.61 36.30 -18.18
CA THR A 355 24.99 35.50 -17.13
C THR A 355 24.48 36.38 -15.99
N ILE A 356 23.51 35.90 -15.27
CA ILE A 356 23.00 36.45 -14.01
C ILE A 356 23.05 35.39 -12.92
N PRO A 357 23.23 35.72 -11.64
CA PRO A 357 23.17 34.73 -10.56
C PRO A 357 21.85 33.98 -10.60
N TRP A 358 21.94 32.64 -10.50
CA TRP A 358 20.73 31.80 -10.48
C TRP A 358 21.01 30.47 -9.79
N TYR A 359 20.21 30.16 -8.78
CA TYR A 359 20.34 28.98 -7.92
C TYR A 359 19.14 28.07 -8.07
N LEU A 360 19.39 26.76 -8.11
CA LEU A 360 18.32 25.77 -8.19
C LEU A 360 18.72 24.47 -7.49
N ASP A 361 17.70 23.70 -7.10
CA ASP A 361 17.91 22.33 -6.63
C ASP A 361 18.02 21.39 -7.83
N GLY A 362 19.15 20.72 -7.98
CA GLY A 362 19.37 19.92 -9.16
C GLY A 362 20.55 18.93 -9.08
N ASP A 363 20.82 18.29 -10.23
CA ASP A 363 22.00 17.47 -10.48
C ASP A 363 22.98 18.31 -11.30
N SER A 364 24.02 18.85 -10.64
CA SER A 364 25.04 19.71 -11.28
C SER A 364 25.74 19.01 -12.45
N PHE A 365 25.97 17.70 -12.34
CA PHE A 365 26.59 16.92 -13.40
C PHE A 365 25.68 16.80 -14.64
N ALA A 366 24.39 16.52 -14.44
CA ALA A 366 23.42 16.42 -15.54
C ALA A 366 23.20 17.79 -16.22
N LEU A 367 23.08 18.87 -15.44
CA LEU A 367 22.99 20.24 -15.95
C LEU A 367 24.23 20.65 -16.72
N GLY A 368 25.43 20.37 -16.17
CA GLY A 368 26.69 20.65 -16.84
C GLY A 368 26.81 19.95 -18.20
N ARG A 369 26.34 18.70 -18.26
CA ARG A 369 26.30 17.96 -19.51
C ARG A 369 25.29 18.54 -20.51
N ALA A 370 24.12 18.94 -20.06
CA ALA A 370 23.13 19.61 -20.91
C ALA A 370 23.70 20.92 -21.51
N ILE A 371 24.37 21.72 -20.70
CA ILE A 371 25.03 22.97 -21.16
C ILE A 371 26.17 22.66 -22.14
N ILE A 372 27.01 21.65 -21.86
CA ILE A 372 28.06 21.23 -22.82
C ILE A 372 27.43 20.82 -24.15
N ASN A 373 26.37 20.04 -24.17
CA ASN A 373 25.69 19.61 -25.41
C ASN A 373 25.11 20.80 -26.18
N LEU A 374 24.54 21.78 -25.51
CA LEU A 374 24.04 23.01 -26.15
C LEU A 374 25.19 23.81 -26.77
N LEU A 375 26.27 24.05 -26.00
CA LEU A 375 27.41 24.85 -26.46
C LEU A 375 28.21 24.12 -27.55
N ASP A 376 28.47 22.80 -27.42
CA ASP A 376 29.14 21.99 -28.43
C ASP A 376 28.32 21.96 -29.74
N ASN A 377 26.98 21.85 -29.63
CA ASN A 377 26.11 21.89 -30.80
C ASN A 377 26.14 23.27 -31.50
N ALA A 378 26.02 24.36 -30.74
CA ALA A 378 26.12 25.72 -31.27
C ALA A 378 27.48 25.98 -31.92
N ALA A 379 28.56 25.57 -31.27
CA ALA A 379 29.91 25.70 -31.81
C ALA A 379 30.16 24.84 -33.06
N LYS A 380 29.60 23.63 -33.12
CA LYS A 380 29.72 22.71 -34.27
C LYS A 380 29.10 23.28 -35.52
N TRP A 381 27.93 23.96 -35.41
CA TRP A 381 27.22 24.51 -36.55
C TRP A 381 27.67 25.93 -36.93
N SER A 382 28.35 26.63 -36.03
CA SER A 382 28.94 27.93 -36.34
C SER A 382 30.11 27.77 -37.32
N PRO A 383 30.25 28.67 -38.33
CA PRO A 383 31.40 28.72 -39.20
C PRO A 383 32.70 29.12 -38.42
N LYS A 384 33.85 28.90 -39.00
CA LYS A 384 35.11 29.39 -38.42
C LYS A 384 35.07 30.91 -38.29
N GLY A 385 35.38 31.44 -37.12
CA GLY A 385 35.26 32.86 -36.80
C GLY A 385 33.82 33.31 -36.49
N GLY A 386 32.87 32.38 -36.46
CA GLY A 386 31.48 32.67 -36.05
C GLY A 386 31.39 32.83 -34.53
N THR A 387 30.27 33.40 -34.07
CA THR A 387 30.03 33.71 -32.65
C THR A 387 28.90 32.84 -32.08
N VAL A 388 29.15 32.21 -30.92
CA VAL A 388 28.15 31.56 -30.10
C VAL A 388 27.83 32.47 -28.92
N ARG A 389 26.55 32.83 -28.78
CA ARG A 389 26.10 33.71 -27.70
C ARG A 389 25.26 32.92 -26.70
N LEU A 390 25.64 32.97 -25.43
CA LEU A 390 24.83 32.50 -24.32
C LEU A 390 24.39 33.68 -23.47
N LYS A 391 23.07 33.86 -23.35
CA LYS A 391 22.46 34.91 -22.55
C LYS A 391 21.51 34.33 -21.51
N MET A 392 21.66 34.75 -20.28
CA MET A 392 20.71 34.48 -19.21
C MET A 392 19.92 35.72 -18.86
N GLU A 393 18.60 35.60 -18.78
CA GLU A 393 17.69 36.66 -18.34
C GLU A 393 16.65 36.09 -17.38
N GLN A 394 16.27 36.88 -16.41
CA GLN A 394 15.16 36.53 -15.54
C GLN A 394 13.84 36.64 -16.33
N TYR A 395 13.13 35.51 -16.49
CA TYR A 395 11.85 35.45 -17.19
C TYR A 395 10.68 35.85 -16.28
N ASP A 396 10.68 35.33 -15.04
CA ASP A 396 9.76 35.71 -13.97
C ASP A 396 10.46 35.56 -12.60
N ALA A 397 9.71 35.74 -11.49
CA ALA A 397 10.28 35.67 -10.13
C ALA A 397 11.02 34.36 -9.81
N HIS A 398 10.69 33.26 -10.48
CA HIS A 398 11.19 31.93 -10.18
C HIS A 398 11.62 31.14 -11.42
N THR A 399 11.81 31.80 -12.55
CA THR A 399 12.21 31.18 -13.81
C THR A 399 13.27 32.01 -14.50
N VAL A 400 14.37 31.35 -14.90
CA VAL A 400 15.40 31.94 -15.76
C VAL A 400 15.21 31.48 -17.19
N CYS A 401 15.45 32.37 -18.13
CA CYS A 401 15.55 32.10 -19.57
C CYS A 401 17.01 32.05 -19.96
N ILE A 402 17.48 30.91 -20.48
CA ILE A 402 18.83 30.73 -21.03
C ILE A 402 18.68 30.60 -22.53
N MET A 403 19.33 31.50 -23.26
CA MET A 403 19.32 31.54 -24.72
C MET A 403 20.73 31.20 -25.21
N VAL A 404 20.83 30.17 -26.07
CA VAL A 404 22.07 29.81 -26.77
C VAL A 404 21.84 29.98 -28.26
N ALA A 405 22.50 30.99 -28.84
CA ALA A 405 22.40 31.36 -30.24
C ALA A 405 23.69 31.02 -30.98
N ASP A 406 23.60 30.46 -32.17
CA ASP A 406 24.73 30.21 -33.06
C ASP A 406 24.65 31.04 -34.34
N SER A 407 25.75 31.10 -35.10
CA SER A 407 25.86 31.78 -36.40
C SER A 407 25.83 30.77 -37.58
N GLY A 408 25.19 29.60 -37.36
CA GLY A 408 25.10 28.52 -38.33
C GLY A 408 23.98 28.70 -39.36
N PRO A 409 23.62 27.61 -40.08
CA PRO A 409 22.57 27.66 -41.11
C PRO A 409 21.13 27.67 -40.53
N GLY A 410 20.98 27.63 -39.21
CA GLY A 410 19.69 27.58 -38.54
C GLY A 410 19.01 26.20 -38.60
N ILE A 411 17.77 26.10 -38.06
CA ILE A 411 16.96 24.90 -38.02
C ILE A 411 15.66 25.19 -38.79
N PRO A 412 15.35 24.40 -39.84
CA PRO A 412 14.07 24.51 -40.56
C PRO A 412 12.87 24.39 -39.59
N VAL A 413 11.79 25.11 -39.88
CA VAL A 413 10.62 25.15 -38.97
C VAL A 413 10.02 23.77 -38.75
N GLU A 414 9.99 22.92 -39.78
CA GLU A 414 9.50 21.54 -39.75
C GLU A 414 10.36 20.58 -38.86
N ASP A 415 11.60 20.97 -38.59
CA ASP A 415 12.55 20.16 -37.80
C ASP A 415 12.68 20.63 -36.34
N ARG A 416 12.19 21.84 -35.99
CA ARG A 416 12.37 22.47 -34.67
C ARG A 416 11.83 21.64 -33.49
N GLU A 417 10.76 20.90 -33.71
CA GLU A 417 10.23 19.97 -32.69
C GLU A 417 11.02 18.66 -32.69
N LYS A 418 11.41 18.16 -33.85
CA LYS A 418 12.03 16.86 -34.05
C LYS A 418 13.51 16.81 -33.64
N VAL A 419 14.20 17.95 -33.59
CA VAL A 419 15.64 17.98 -33.22
C VAL A 419 15.88 17.51 -31.78
N PHE A 420 14.84 17.38 -30.97
CA PHE A 420 14.88 16.83 -29.62
C PHE A 420 14.57 15.33 -29.58
N ASP A 421 14.10 14.74 -30.70
CA ASP A 421 13.89 13.29 -30.78
C ASP A 421 15.25 12.57 -30.76
N ARG A 422 15.29 11.41 -30.13
CA ARG A 422 16.50 10.58 -30.06
C ARG A 422 16.95 10.17 -31.45
N PHE A 423 18.25 10.28 -31.72
CA PHE A 423 18.89 9.93 -33.01
C PHE A 423 18.39 10.73 -34.22
N TYR A 424 17.55 11.76 -33.99
CA TYR A 424 17.11 12.60 -35.08
C TYR A 424 18.24 13.46 -35.62
N ARG A 425 18.38 13.47 -36.95
CA ARG A 425 19.34 14.30 -37.70
C ARG A 425 18.69 14.82 -38.96
N SER A 426 18.67 16.13 -39.12
CA SER A 426 18.17 16.75 -40.37
C SER A 426 18.97 16.25 -41.57
N VAL A 427 18.41 16.41 -42.78
CA VAL A 427 19.09 16.00 -44.02
C VAL A 427 20.47 16.65 -44.15
N GLN A 428 20.59 17.91 -43.75
CA GLN A 428 21.85 18.67 -43.77
C GLN A 428 22.85 18.19 -42.73
N ALA A 429 22.36 17.69 -41.61
CA ALA A 429 23.20 17.20 -40.50
C ALA A 429 23.79 15.80 -40.70
N ARG A 430 23.30 15.03 -41.69
CA ARG A 430 23.74 13.66 -41.94
C ARG A 430 25.21 13.55 -42.39
N SER A 431 25.72 14.58 -43.03
CA SER A 431 27.13 14.65 -43.47
C SER A 431 28.12 15.11 -42.35
N THR A 432 27.62 15.52 -41.18
CA THR A 432 28.43 16.07 -40.11
C THR A 432 28.50 15.06 -38.93
N PRO A 433 29.64 14.73 -38.32
CA PRO A 433 29.71 13.77 -37.22
C PRO A 433 28.78 14.10 -36.05
N GLY A 434 28.15 13.09 -35.45
CA GLY A 434 27.35 13.28 -34.26
C GLY A 434 26.23 12.25 -34.08
N SER A 435 25.93 11.91 -32.83
CA SER A 435 25.01 10.84 -32.41
C SER A 435 23.51 11.15 -32.58
N GLY A 436 23.12 12.42 -32.68
CA GLY A 436 21.70 12.81 -32.61
C GLY A 436 21.08 12.66 -31.21
N LEU A 437 21.89 12.37 -30.17
CA LEU A 437 21.41 12.23 -28.79
C LEU A 437 21.58 13.51 -27.97
N GLY A 438 22.49 14.40 -28.32
CA GLY A 438 22.84 15.56 -27.50
C GLY A 438 21.65 16.44 -27.12
N LEU A 439 20.78 16.82 -28.06
CA LEU A 439 19.59 17.65 -27.78
C LEU A 439 18.50 16.88 -27.05
N ALA A 440 18.35 15.57 -27.28
CA ALA A 440 17.44 14.72 -26.52
C ALA A 440 17.88 14.61 -25.04
N ILE A 441 19.19 14.54 -24.77
CA ILE A 441 19.76 14.58 -23.42
C ILE A 441 19.46 15.94 -22.77
N VAL A 442 19.62 17.04 -23.51
CA VAL A 442 19.29 18.38 -23.01
C VAL A 442 17.82 18.46 -22.61
N GLN A 443 16.90 18.11 -23.52
CA GLN A 443 15.46 18.14 -23.25
C GLN A 443 15.11 17.31 -22.00
N SER A 444 15.54 16.07 -21.96
CA SER A 444 15.29 15.18 -20.82
C SER A 444 15.83 15.74 -19.50
N THR A 445 17.03 16.34 -19.51
CA THR A 445 17.63 16.97 -18.32
C THR A 445 16.83 18.20 -17.89
N ILE A 446 16.46 19.08 -18.79
CA ILE A 446 15.71 20.31 -18.51
C ILE A 446 14.30 19.97 -18.01
N GLU A 447 13.61 19.05 -18.65
CA GLU A 447 12.28 18.59 -18.21
C GLU A 447 12.33 17.94 -16.82
N ARG A 448 13.35 17.17 -16.53
CA ARG A 448 13.58 16.57 -15.21
C ARG A 448 13.75 17.64 -14.13
N HIS A 449 14.39 18.76 -14.43
CA HIS A 449 14.53 19.91 -13.54
C HIS A 449 13.29 20.84 -13.53
N GLY A 450 12.20 20.45 -14.20
CA GLY A 450 10.94 21.19 -14.23
C GLY A 450 10.90 22.33 -15.23
N GLY A 451 11.89 22.40 -16.11
CA GLY A 451 12.01 23.38 -17.16
C GLY A 451 11.42 22.93 -18.51
N SER A 452 11.66 23.73 -19.53
CA SER A 452 11.32 23.43 -20.93
C SER A 452 12.37 23.99 -21.88
N ILE A 453 12.49 23.42 -23.06
CA ILE A 453 13.39 23.87 -24.13
C ILE A 453 12.64 23.98 -25.44
N VAL A 454 12.96 24.98 -26.23
CA VAL A 454 12.44 25.19 -27.59
C VAL A 454 13.54 25.62 -28.54
N ALA A 455 13.43 25.23 -29.80
CA ALA A 455 14.35 25.66 -30.86
C ALA A 455 13.68 26.80 -31.69
N GLY A 456 14.49 27.80 -31.99
CA GLY A 456 14.10 28.97 -32.76
C GLY A 456 15.18 29.38 -33.76
N GLU A 457 15.12 30.63 -34.20
CA GLU A 457 16.08 31.24 -35.11
C GLU A 457 16.82 32.37 -34.38
N SER A 458 18.13 32.46 -34.53
CA SER A 458 18.93 33.53 -33.98
C SER A 458 18.91 34.77 -34.86
N ASP A 459 19.26 35.94 -34.32
CA ASP A 459 19.35 37.20 -35.05
C ASP A 459 20.31 37.14 -36.25
N ASP A 460 21.29 36.24 -36.18
CA ASP A 460 22.27 36.02 -37.27
C ASP A 460 21.79 34.97 -38.30
N GLY A 461 20.53 34.51 -38.22
CA GLY A 461 20.00 33.46 -39.09
C GLY A 461 20.40 32.03 -38.69
N GLY A 462 21.14 31.84 -37.59
CA GLY A 462 21.50 30.55 -37.03
C GLY A 462 20.39 29.95 -36.14
N ALA A 463 20.72 28.91 -35.38
CA ALA A 463 19.77 28.35 -34.44
C ALA A 463 19.80 29.10 -33.09
N LEU A 464 18.62 29.19 -32.47
CA LEU A 464 18.41 29.70 -31.10
C LEU A 464 17.79 28.62 -30.25
N MET A 465 18.49 28.15 -29.25
CA MET A 465 17.95 27.27 -28.21
C MET A 465 17.54 28.11 -27.00
N THR A 466 16.25 28.08 -26.67
CA THR A 466 15.70 28.80 -25.51
C THR A 466 15.29 27.81 -24.44
N VAL A 467 15.91 27.91 -23.28
CA VAL A 467 15.65 27.04 -22.12
C VAL A 467 15.02 27.86 -21.01
N LEU A 468 13.94 27.38 -20.45
CA LEU A 468 13.33 27.93 -19.23
C LEU A 468 13.60 26.96 -18.07
N LEU A 469 14.22 27.46 -16.98
CA LEU A 469 14.51 26.67 -15.80
C LEU A 469 13.97 27.36 -14.55
N PRO A 470 13.28 26.60 -13.66
CA PRO A 470 12.85 27.14 -12.38
C PRO A 470 14.02 27.24 -11.41
N GLY A 471 14.02 28.31 -10.58
CA GLY A 471 15.04 28.55 -9.58
C GLY A 471 14.82 29.90 -8.89
N PHE A 472 15.91 30.47 -8.37
CA PHE A 472 15.91 31.72 -7.61
C PHE A 472 17.14 32.57 -7.96
N PRO A 473 16.99 33.91 -7.99
CA PRO A 473 18.10 34.80 -8.28
C PRO A 473 19.08 34.92 -7.12
N ASP A 474 18.68 34.50 -5.91
CA ASP A 474 19.46 34.57 -4.69
C ASP A 474 19.46 33.21 -3.97
N ASP A 475 20.62 32.83 -3.44
CA ASP A 475 20.80 31.61 -2.65
C ASP A 475 19.98 31.65 -1.35
N ASP A 476 19.87 32.83 -0.71
CA ASP A 476 19.04 32.99 0.48
C ASP A 476 17.57 32.70 0.21
N GLU A 477 17.03 33.08 -0.97
CA GLU A 477 15.65 32.76 -1.37
C GLU A 477 15.44 31.24 -1.61
N LEU A 478 16.41 30.57 -2.20
CA LEU A 478 16.38 29.11 -2.37
C LEU A 478 16.39 28.41 -1.01
N SER A 479 17.28 28.83 -0.11
CA SER A 479 17.39 28.31 1.25
C SER A 479 16.11 28.52 2.06
N GLU A 480 15.44 29.67 1.93
CA GLU A 480 14.16 29.97 2.57
C GLU A 480 13.03 29.07 2.03
N CYS A 481 12.99 28.85 0.71
CA CYS A 481 12.04 27.93 0.08
C CYS A 481 12.23 26.48 0.57
N ARG A 482 13.46 26.04 0.73
CA ARG A 482 13.79 24.72 1.32
C ARG A 482 13.28 24.60 2.76
N LYS A 483 13.52 25.58 3.62
CA LYS A 483 13.04 25.61 5.00
C LYS A 483 11.52 25.51 5.06
N GLN A 484 10.81 26.26 4.22
CA GLN A 484 9.35 26.20 4.14
C GLN A 484 8.84 24.83 3.68
N LEU A 485 9.49 24.18 2.70
CA LEU A 485 9.13 22.84 2.22
C LEU A 485 9.33 21.77 3.31
N ILE A 486 10.44 21.86 4.07
CA ILE A 486 10.70 20.95 5.20
C ILE A 486 9.67 21.15 6.30
N GLN A 487 9.30 22.39 6.61
CA GLN A 487 8.29 22.69 7.61
C GLN A 487 6.91 22.15 7.22
N TYR A 488 6.57 22.16 5.92
CA TYR A 488 5.29 21.68 5.40
C TYR A 488 5.24 20.14 5.28
N SER A 489 6.31 19.51 4.80
CA SER A 489 6.37 18.06 4.55
C SER A 489 6.97 17.25 5.69
N GLY A 490 7.57 17.90 6.70
CA GLY A 490 8.28 17.26 7.81
C GLY A 490 9.56 16.51 7.40
N LYS A 491 9.94 16.56 6.12
CA LYS A 491 11.08 15.85 5.54
C LYS A 491 11.64 16.64 4.37
N MET A 492 12.96 16.60 4.19
CA MET A 492 13.58 17.14 2.99
C MET A 492 13.20 16.30 1.76
N PRO A 493 12.72 16.91 0.66
CA PRO A 493 12.46 16.19 -0.57
C PRO A 493 13.75 15.50 -1.06
N SER A 494 13.68 14.23 -1.33
CA SER A 494 14.84 13.44 -1.77
C SER A 494 14.97 13.37 -3.28
N THR A 495 13.90 13.73 -4.01
CA THR A 495 13.85 13.67 -5.47
C THR A 495 13.21 14.92 -6.06
N LEU A 496 13.59 15.26 -7.30
CA LEU A 496 13.00 16.35 -8.08
C LEU A 496 11.48 16.19 -8.28
N GLU A 497 11.01 14.95 -8.40
CA GLU A 497 9.60 14.65 -8.57
C GLU A 497 8.80 14.93 -7.27
N GLU A 498 9.37 14.64 -6.12
CA GLU A 498 8.79 14.95 -4.82
C GLU A 498 8.68 16.46 -4.60
N MET A 499 9.73 17.23 -4.96
CA MET A 499 9.70 18.69 -4.94
C MET A 499 8.67 19.28 -5.91
N ARG A 500 8.53 18.70 -7.09
CA ARG A 500 7.55 19.12 -8.10
C ARG A 500 6.12 18.93 -7.59
N ARG A 501 5.82 17.79 -6.97
CA ARG A 501 4.51 17.49 -6.35
C ARG A 501 4.19 18.49 -5.22
N LEU A 502 5.13 18.76 -4.34
CA LEU A 502 4.95 19.68 -3.23
C LEU A 502 4.74 21.14 -3.69
N ARG A 503 5.42 21.57 -4.75
CA ARG A 503 5.20 22.90 -5.36
C ARG A 503 3.81 23.03 -6.00
N HIS A 504 3.32 22.02 -6.70
CA HIS A 504 1.98 22.00 -7.30
C HIS A 504 0.87 22.06 -6.24
N THR A 505 1.02 21.34 -5.13
CA THR A 505 0.04 21.35 -4.03
C THR A 505 -0.08 22.73 -3.41
N LYS A 506 1.06 23.43 -3.18
CA LYS A 506 1.08 24.79 -2.63
C LYS A 506 0.44 25.84 -3.56
N HIS A 507 0.58 25.65 -4.87
CA HIS A 507 -0.05 26.57 -5.87
C HIS A 507 -1.57 26.38 -5.94
N SER A 508 -2.07 25.15 -5.78
CA SER A 508 -3.51 24.87 -5.78
C SER A 508 -4.21 25.40 -4.52
N GLU A 509 -3.55 25.34 -3.36
CA GLU A 509 -4.09 25.88 -2.10
C GLU A 509 -4.12 27.41 -2.05
N ARG A 510 -3.18 28.10 -2.72
CA ARG A 510 -3.24 29.56 -2.85
C ARG A 510 -4.34 30.04 -3.79
N ARG A 511 -4.70 29.26 -4.83
CA ARG A 511 -5.83 29.58 -5.73
C ARG A 511 -7.20 29.31 -5.11
N GLY A 512 -7.30 28.50 -4.07
CA GLY A 512 -8.56 28.21 -3.36
C GLY A 512 -8.90 29.21 -2.24
N LYS A 513 -8.08 30.25 -2.03
CA LYS A 513 -8.27 31.29 -1.01
C LYS A 513 -8.45 32.71 -1.57
N CYS A 514 -8.68 32.83 -2.88
CA CYS A 514 -9.11 34.11 -3.48
C CYS A 514 -10.51 33.99 -4.04
#